data_bd5131ef351c10bfc0c73e52bf3a0ba2
#
_entry.id   bd5131ef351c10bfc0c73e52bf3a0ba2
#
_cell.length_a   1.000
_cell.length_b   1.000
_cell.length_c   1.000
_cell.angle_alpha   90.00
_cell.angle_beta   90.00
_cell.angle_gamma   90.00
#
_symmetry.space_group_name_H-M   'P 1'
#
loop_
_entity.id
_entity.type
_entity.pdbx_description
1 polymer ?
#
loop_
_entity_poly.entity_id
_entity_poly.type
_entity_poly.pdbx_seq_one_letter_code
_entity_poly.pdbx_strand_id
1 'polypeptide(L)'
;FFSQKEIYVLPAEDQVFLRYEAKNHDQLIERLKILKALRTNEDCVVIAPVSAAVKKITPHKNFESASLKITLGDDIDPEEVKRTLVKLGYERMELVDTRGQFSIRGGIIDIFTPDSDNPYRVELFDTEVDSIRTFDIDTQRSVENLKFIEVYPAEQMLADKSIFNDAADNLYKEYTAQVKRLVKKGDDFTEAAENLTKRRDELCEYIRNVSNLQLLENYLHYFYEKTEYLWDYMEKGIVIVDDPDRICEYLDTRSAETKDDFKVFLERGQVIPKDMELVS
;
A
#
# COMPACT_ATOMS: atom_id res chain seq x y z
N PHE A 1 -29.30 -7.75 -13.00
CA PHE A 1 -28.31 -7.20 -13.93
C PHE A 1 -26.87 -7.53 -13.52
N PHE A 2 -26.58 -7.61 -12.21
CA PHE A 2 -25.24 -7.87 -11.68
C PHE A 2 -25.05 -9.30 -11.12
N SER A 3 -26.01 -10.21 -11.33
CA SER A 3 -26.04 -11.53 -10.71
C SER A 3 -24.94 -12.51 -11.17
N GLN A 4 -24.13 -12.13 -12.14
CA GLN A 4 -23.01 -12.94 -12.65
C GLN A 4 -21.64 -12.25 -12.49
N LYS A 5 -21.60 -11.01 -11.94
CA LYS A 5 -20.38 -10.26 -11.75
C LYS A 5 -19.93 -10.36 -10.31
N GLU A 6 -18.65 -10.41 -10.11
CA GLU A 6 -18.06 -10.29 -8.77
C GLU A 6 -18.29 -8.88 -8.24
N ILE A 7 -18.70 -8.76 -6.98
CA ILE A 7 -19.00 -7.48 -6.35
C ILE A 7 -18.01 -7.26 -5.20
N TYR A 8 -17.18 -6.24 -5.35
CA TYR A 8 -16.25 -5.80 -4.32
C TYR A 8 -16.81 -4.58 -3.60
N VAL A 9 -16.65 -4.55 -2.28
CA VAL A 9 -17.04 -3.39 -1.46
C VAL A 9 -15.78 -2.84 -0.79
N LEU A 10 -15.36 -1.64 -1.21
CA LEU A 10 -14.23 -0.97 -0.58
C LEU A 10 -14.69 -0.43 0.79
N PRO A 11 -14.04 -0.82 1.89
CA PRO A 11 -14.41 -0.32 3.21
C PRO A 11 -14.14 1.19 3.32
N ALA A 12 -15.01 1.89 4.08
CA ALA A 12 -14.77 3.29 4.41
C ALA A 12 -13.48 3.43 5.24
N GLU A 13 -12.69 4.45 4.93
CA GLU A 13 -11.52 4.80 5.71
C GLU A 13 -11.72 6.18 6.32
N ASP A 14 -11.56 6.25 7.64
CA ASP A 14 -11.46 7.52 8.32
C ASP A 14 -10.05 8.07 8.10
N GLN A 15 -9.95 9.11 7.29
CA GLN A 15 -8.69 9.83 7.12
C GLN A 15 -8.44 10.68 8.36
N VAL A 16 -7.72 10.14 9.33
CA VAL A 16 -7.24 10.91 10.46
C VAL A 16 -5.78 11.28 10.19
N PHE A 17 -5.59 12.52 9.76
CA PHE A 17 -4.28 13.08 9.51
C PHE A 17 -3.42 13.01 10.79
N LEU A 18 -2.22 12.44 10.70
CA LEU A 18 -1.25 12.25 11.79
C LEU A 18 -1.64 11.27 12.91
N ARG A 19 -2.77 10.63 12.92
CA ARG A 19 -3.01 9.54 13.86
C ARG A 19 -2.54 8.22 13.26
N TYR A 20 -1.64 7.57 13.96
CA TYR A 20 -1.12 6.26 13.63
C TYR A 20 -2.07 5.20 14.21
N GLU A 21 -3.20 5.00 13.58
CA GLU A 21 -4.00 3.82 13.88
C GLU A 21 -3.48 2.67 13.01
N ALA A 22 -3.21 1.53 13.67
CA ALA A 22 -2.88 0.31 12.95
C ALA A 22 -4.08 -0.02 12.05
N LYS A 23 -3.88 0.04 10.73
CA LYS A 23 -4.94 -0.33 9.78
C LYS A 23 -5.28 -1.80 10.01
N ASN A 24 -6.56 -2.11 9.88
CA ASN A 24 -7.01 -3.47 9.90
C ASN A 24 -6.43 -4.19 8.66
N HIS A 25 -5.68 -5.27 8.90
CA HIS A 25 -5.09 -6.10 7.85
C HIS A 25 -6.14 -6.56 6.82
N ASP A 26 -7.34 -6.90 7.26
CA ASP A 26 -8.44 -7.30 6.37
C ASP A 26 -8.85 -6.18 5.40
N GLN A 27 -8.84 -4.93 5.84
CA GLN A 27 -9.13 -3.78 4.96
C GLN A 27 -8.06 -3.59 3.89
N LEU A 28 -6.79 -3.79 4.23
CA LEU A 28 -5.69 -3.78 3.26
C LEU A 28 -5.87 -4.89 2.22
N ILE A 29 -6.14 -6.12 2.67
CA ILE A 29 -6.37 -7.27 1.80
C ILE A 29 -7.52 -7.00 0.82
N GLU A 30 -8.67 -6.52 1.29
CA GLU A 30 -9.81 -6.22 0.42
C GLU A 30 -9.47 -5.12 -0.59
N ARG A 31 -8.71 -4.10 -0.19
CA ARG A 31 -8.24 -3.07 -1.12
C ARG A 31 -7.31 -3.64 -2.19
N LEU A 32 -6.35 -4.48 -1.82
CA LEU A 32 -5.41 -5.09 -2.77
C LEU A 32 -6.12 -5.99 -3.78
N LYS A 33 -7.14 -6.74 -3.37
CA LYS A 33 -8.01 -7.51 -4.27
C LYS A 33 -8.68 -6.59 -5.31
N ILE A 34 -9.25 -5.47 -4.86
CA ILE A 34 -9.91 -4.50 -5.73
C ILE A 34 -8.92 -3.90 -6.74
N LEU A 35 -7.73 -3.46 -6.27
CA LEU A 35 -6.71 -2.89 -7.14
C LEU A 35 -6.26 -3.89 -8.22
N LYS A 36 -6.09 -5.17 -7.83
CA LYS A 36 -5.78 -6.24 -8.77
C LYS A 36 -6.92 -6.42 -9.78
N ALA A 37 -8.17 -6.57 -9.33
CA ALA A 37 -9.33 -6.79 -10.20
C ALA A 37 -9.49 -5.65 -11.22
N LEU A 38 -9.30 -4.39 -10.81
CA LEU A 38 -9.34 -3.23 -11.70
C LEU A 38 -8.20 -3.27 -12.73
N ARG A 39 -7.00 -3.69 -12.33
CA ARG A 39 -5.84 -3.77 -13.23
C ARG A 39 -5.90 -4.92 -14.22
N THR A 40 -6.40 -6.08 -13.80
CA THR A 40 -6.55 -7.26 -14.65
C THR A 40 -7.79 -7.19 -15.55
N ASN A 41 -8.54 -6.08 -15.51
CA ASN A 41 -9.80 -5.89 -16.24
C ASN A 41 -10.82 -7.00 -15.97
N GLU A 42 -10.91 -7.47 -14.73
CA GLU A 42 -11.95 -8.42 -14.32
C GLU A 42 -13.33 -7.80 -14.50
N ASP A 43 -14.29 -8.60 -14.98
CA ASP A 43 -15.69 -8.15 -15.14
C ASP A 43 -16.38 -8.10 -13.76
N CYS A 44 -16.14 -7.03 -13.04
CA CYS A 44 -16.57 -6.82 -11.66
C CYS A 44 -17.33 -5.50 -11.46
N VAL A 45 -17.94 -5.37 -10.30
CA VAL A 45 -18.53 -4.13 -9.78
C VAL A 45 -17.82 -3.75 -8.50
N VAL A 46 -17.28 -2.55 -8.43
CA VAL A 46 -16.68 -2.00 -7.21
C VAL A 46 -17.60 -0.94 -6.62
N ILE A 47 -18.01 -1.13 -5.39
CA ILE A 47 -18.79 -0.16 -4.61
C ILE A 47 -17.84 0.49 -3.61
N ALA A 48 -17.69 1.80 -3.70
CA ALA A 48 -16.77 2.55 -2.85
C ALA A 48 -17.44 3.78 -2.23
N PRO A 49 -17.32 3.99 -0.92
CA PRO A 49 -17.69 5.26 -0.32
C PRO A 49 -16.73 6.35 -0.81
N VAL A 50 -17.22 7.59 -0.91
CA VAL A 50 -16.41 8.70 -1.41
C VAL A 50 -15.11 8.89 -0.62
N SER A 51 -15.14 8.74 0.71
CA SER A 51 -13.95 8.85 1.57
C SER A 51 -12.81 7.89 1.19
N ALA A 52 -13.15 6.69 0.74
CA ALA A 52 -12.16 5.70 0.29
C ALA A 52 -11.77 5.90 -1.20
N ALA A 53 -12.72 6.32 -2.04
CA ALA A 53 -12.51 6.49 -3.47
C ALA A 53 -11.57 7.68 -3.79
N VAL A 54 -11.68 8.79 -3.03
CA VAL A 54 -10.83 9.99 -3.22
C VAL A 54 -9.49 9.92 -2.49
N LYS A 55 -9.20 8.81 -1.80
CA LYS A 55 -7.89 8.63 -1.19
C LYS A 55 -6.82 8.45 -2.25
N LYS A 56 -5.74 9.21 -2.11
CA LYS A 56 -4.55 9.04 -2.96
C LYS A 56 -3.84 7.72 -2.65
N ILE A 57 -3.48 7.01 -3.70
CA ILE A 57 -2.80 5.72 -3.65
C ILE A 57 -1.55 5.73 -4.52
N THR A 58 -0.74 4.69 -4.44
CA THR A 58 0.46 4.51 -5.27
C THR A 58 0.09 4.42 -6.75
N PRO A 59 0.97 4.84 -7.67
CA PRO A 59 0.72 4.71 -9.10
C PRO A 59 0.56 3.24 -9.52
N HIS A 60 -0.44 2.95 -10.35
CA HIS A 60 -0.74 1.58 -10.83
C HIS A 60 0.46 0.91 -11.51
N LYS A 61 1.32 1.66 -12.19
CA LYS A 61 2.53 1.15 -12.83
C LYS A 61 3.48 0.47 -11.84
N ASN A 62 3.55 0.97 -10.61
CA ASN A 62 4.36 0.38 -9.57
C ASN A 62 3.78 -0.96 -9.10
N PHE A 63 2.46 -1.05 -9.05
CA PHE A 63 1.74 -2.29 -8.73
C PHE A 63 1.95 -3.36 -9.81
N GLU A 64 1.83 -3.00 -11.09
CA GLU A 64 2.00 -3.92 -12.23
C GLU A 64 3.43 -4.42 -12.41
N SER A 65 4.40 -3.52 -12.32
CA SER A 65 5.82 -3.86 -12.54
C SER A 65 6.39 -4.79 -11.48
N ALA A 66 5.61 -5.10 -10.46
CA ALA A 66 6.02 -5.82 -9.27
C ALA A 66 5.31 -7.16 -9.10
N SER A 67 4.80 -7.78 -10.15
CA SER A 67 4.29 -9.16 -10.07
C SER A 67 5.41 -10.19 -10.19
N LEU A 68 5.26 -11.31 -9.50
CA LEU A 68 6.10 -12.49 -9.62
C LEU A 68 5.30 -13.61 -10.27
N LYS A 69 5.71 -14.04 -11.47
CA LYS A 69 5.12 -15.19 -12.15
C LYS A 69 6.01 -16.40 -11.98
N ILE A 70 5.42 -17.51 -11.58
CA ILE A 70 6.08 -18.83 -11.47
C ILE A 70 5.29 -19.83 -12.29
N THR A 71 5.96 -20.54 -13.19
CA THR A 71 5.34 -21.52 -14.10
C THR A 71 5.96 -22.90 -13.88
N LEU A 72 5.18 -23.94 -14.05
CA LEU A 72 5.67 -25.33 -13.99
C LEU A 72 6.81 -25.54 -14.99
N GLY A 73 7.94 -26.09 -14.53
CA GLY A 73 9.14 -26.29 -15.33
C GLY A 73 10.08 -25.08 -15.39
N ASP A 74 9.74 -23.95 -14.74
CA ASP A 74 10.67 -22.82 -14.62
C ASP A 74 11.89 -23.23 -13.77
N ASP A 75 13.06 -22.66 -14.09
CA ASP A 75 14.27 -22.76 -13.28
C ASP A 75 14.38 -21.50 -12.43
N ILE A 76 14.23 -21.63 -11.11
CA ILE A 76 14.14 -20.49 -10.19
C ILE A 76 15.11 -20.62 -9.00
N ASP A 77 15.71 -19.49 -8.60
CA ASP A 77 16.51 -19.40 -7.37
C ASP A 77 15.59 -19.03 -6.18
N PRO A 78 15.44 -19.92 -5.16
CA PRO A 78 14.64 -19.61 -3.98
C PRO A 78 15.04 -18.31 -3.25
N GLU A 79 16.32 -17.94 -3.27
CA GLU A 79 16.79 -16.69 -2.66
C GLU A 79 16.38 -15.45 -3.48
N GLU A 80 16.27 -15.57 -4.80
CA GLU A 80 15.74 -14.52 -5.65
C GLU A 80 14.21 -14.36 -5.44
N VAL A 81 13.48 -15.47 -5.40
CA VAL A 81 12.05 -15.49 -5.06
C VAL A 81 11.81 -14.84 -3.70
N LYS A 82 12.59 -15.19 -2.69
CA LYS A 82 12.52 -14.58 -1.36
C LYS A 82 12.73 -13.06 -1.40
N ARG A 83 13.77 -12.59 -2.11
CA ARG A 83 14.02 -11.13 -2.25
C ARG A 83 12.85 -10.43 -2.92
N THR A 84 12.28 -11.06 -3.95
CA THR A 84 11.12 -10.53 -4.67
C THR A 84 9.89 -10.48 -3.77
N LEU A 85 9.57 -11.55 -3.04
CA LEU A 85 8.41 -11.57 -2.12
C LEU A 85 8.53 -10.52 -1.01
N VAL A 86 9.73 -10.35 -0.42
CA VAL A 86 9.97 -9.28 0.55
C VAL A 86 9.77 -7.89 -0.07
N LYS A 87 10.23 -7.67 -1.30
CA LYS A 87 10.00 -6.42 -2.05
C LYS A 87 8.52 -6.18 -2.33
N LEU A 88 7.76 -7.24 -2.59
CA LEU A 88 6.31 -7.22 -2.77
C LEU A 88 5.52 -7.01 -1.46
N GLY A 89 6.19 -6.90 -0.32
CA GLY A 89 5.56 -6.66 0.99
C GLY A 89 5.11 -7.93 1.72
N TYR A 90 5.50 -9.13 1.25
CA TYR A 90 5.19 -10.36 1.97
C TYR A 90 6.07 -10.54 3.21
N GLU A 91 5.45 -10.96 4.30
CA GLU A 91 6.14 -11.31 5.55
C GLU A 91 6.63 -12.77 5.50
N ARG A 92 7.92 -12.97 5.86
CA ARG A 92 8.48 -14.33 5.94
C ARG A 92 8.14 -14.99 7.25
N MET A 93 7.50 -16.16 7.18
CA MET A 93 7.13 -16.98 8.33
C MET A 93 7.75 -18.38 8.23
N GLU A 94 7.72 -19.15 9.32
CA GLU A 94 8.05 -20.57 9.29
C GLU A 94 6.96 -21.38 8.59
N LEU A 95 5.70 -21.03 8.86
CA LEU A 95 4.49 -21.56 8.21
C LEU A 95 3.58 -20.39 7.87
N VAL A 96 2.91 -20.47 6.72
CA VAL A 96 1.91 -19.46 6.33
C VAL A 96 0.59 -19.77 7.04
N ASP A 97 -0.03 -18.77 7.63
CA ASP A 97 -1.33 -18.85 8.31
C ASP A 97 -2.29 -17.72 7.92
N THR A 98 -1.78 -16.61 7.40
CA THR A 98 -2.58 -15.48 6.95
C THR A 98 -2.12 -14.98 5.58
N ARG A 99 -3.02 -14.25 4.88
CA ARG A 99 -2.70 -13.60 3.60
C ARG A 99 -1.56 -12.59 3.78
N GLY A 100 -0.72 -12.44 2.74
CA GLY A 100 0.47 -11.58 2.80
C GLY A 100 1.70 -12.24 3.39
N GLN A 101 1.66 -13.54 3.65
CA GLN A 101 2.78 -14.30 4.18
C GLN A 101 3.38 -15.27 3.16
N PHE A 102 4.66 -15.60 3.37
CA PHE A 102 5.34 -16.67 2.65
C PHE A 102 6.29 -17.46 3.54
N SER A 103 6.57 -18.71 3.15
CA SER A 103 7.53 -19.61 3.80
C SER A 103 8.42 -20.28 2.75
N ILE A 104 9.70 -20.43 3.06
CA ILE A 104 10.64 -21.21 2.23
C ILE A 104 11.34 -22.21 3.13
N ARG A 105 11.17 -23.50 2.80
CA ARG A 105 11.71 -24.63 3.57
C ARG A 105 12.24 -25.70 2.63
N GLY A 106 13.56 -25.75 2.47
CA GLY A 106 14.18 -26.63 1.47
C GLY A 106 13.69 -26.28 0.06
N GLY A 107 13.18 -27.25 -0.68
CA GLY A 107 12.60 -27.07 -2.01
C GLY A 107 11.11 -26.71 -2.01
N ILE A 108 10.52 -26.24 -0.88
CA ILE A 108 9.11 -25.89 -0.81
C ILE A 108 8.97 -24.39 -0.56
N ILE A 109 8.18 -23.72 -1.40
CA ILE A 109 7.82 -22.31 -1.27
C ILE A 109 6.31 -22.24 -1.10
N ASP A 110 5.85 -21.79 0.07
CA ASP A 110 4.45 -21.51 0.35
C ASP A 110 4.20 -20.01 0.29
N ILE A 111 3.14 -19.58 -0.43
CA ILE A 111 2.80 -18.15 -0.61
C ILE A 111 1.30 -17.99 -0.42
N PHE A 112 0.87 -17.14 0.50
CA PHE A 112 -0.53 -16.79 0.68
C PHE A 112 -0.82 -15.39 0.17
N THR A 113 -1.34 -15.30 -1.05
CA THR A 113 -1.61 -14.01 -1.70
C THR A 113 -2.88 -13.36 -1.17
N PRO A 114 -3.01 -12.02 -1.26
CA PRO A 114 -4.21 -11.30 -0.84
C PRO A 114 -5.51 -11.77 -1.51
N ASP A 115 -5.43 -12.16 -2.77
CA ASP A 115 -6.56 -12.48 -3.65
C ASP A 115 -6.97 -13.95 -3.66
N SER A 116 -6.18 -14.83 -3.05
CA SER A 116 -6.50 -16.28 -3.02
C SER A 116 -7.18 -16.69 -1.71
N ASP A 117 -8.09 -17.66 -1.80
CA ASP A 117 -8.70 -18.27 -0.60
C ASP A 117 -7.80 -19.30 0.06
N ASN A 118 -6.90 -19.90 -0.71
CA ASN A 118 -5.95 -20.89 -0.24
C ASN A 118 -4.53 -20.47 -0.64
N PRO A 119 -3.51 -20.74 0.21
CA PRO A 119 -2.14 -20.50 -0.16
C PRO A 119 -1.67 -21.40 -1.29
N TYR A 120 -0.70 -20.90 -2.04
CA TYR A 120 0.01 -21.64 -3.08
C TYR A 120 1.21 -22.37 -2.47
N ARG A 121 1.45 -23.60 -2.94
CA ARG A 121 2.67 -24.37 -2.69
C ARG A 121 3.37 -24.67 -3.99
N VAL A 122 4.61 -24.21 -4.10
CA VAL A 122 5.53 -24.50 -5.20
C VAL A 122 6.57 -25.47 -4.67
N GLU A 123 6.69 -26.63 -5.29
CA GLU A 123 7.73 -27.62 -4.98
C GLU A 123 8.81 -27.62 -6.06
N LEU A 124 10.05 -27.60 -5.62
CA LEU A 124 11.22 -27.60 -6.49
C LEU A 124 11.92 -28.94 -6.42
N PHE A 125 12.35 -29.44 -7.59
CA PHE A 125 13.37 -30.46 -7.70
C PHE A 125 14.68 -29.76 -8.07
N ASP A 126 15.58 -29.61 -7.11
CA ASP A 126 16.75 -28.74 -7.17
C ASP A 126 16.31 -27.26 -7.38
N THR A 127 16.37 -26.73 -8.58
CA THR A 127 15.92 -25.38 -8.96
C THR A 127 14.71 -25.38 -9.90
N GLU A 128 14.35 -26.54 -10.47
CA GLU A 128 13.22 -26.66 -11.38
C GLU A 128 11.88 -26.76 -10.62
N VAL A 129 10.88 -26.03 -11.06
CA VAL A 129 9.52 -26.08 -10.51
C VAL A 129 8.84 -27.38 -10.93
N ASP A 130 8.78 -28.34 -10.01
CA ASP A 130 8.22 -29.70 -10.22
C ASP A 130 6.69 -29.72 -10.05
N SER A 131 6.15 -28.96 -9.11
CA SER A 131 4.70 -28.87 -8.91
C SER A 131 4.26 -27.51 -8.37
N ILE A 132 3.05 -27.10 -8.75
CA ILE A 132 2.36 -25.93 -8.23
C ILE A 132 0.93 -26.34 -7.86
N ARG A 133 0.52 -26.05 -6.62
CA ARG A 133 -0.83 -26.35 -6.14
C ARG A 133 -1.32 -25.36 -5.10
N THR A 134 -2.63 -25.26 -4.90
CA THR A 134 -3.20 -24.70 -3.69
C THR A 134 -3.34 -25.78 -2.62
N PHE A 135 -3.32 -25.37 -1.36
CA PHE A 135 -3.51 -26.27 -0.23
C PHE A 135 -4.34 -25.61 0.87
N ASP A 136 -5.07 -26.44 1.60
CA ASP A 136 -5.86 -26.03 2.75
C ASP A 136 -4.93 -25.85 3.97
N ILE A 137 -5.02 -24.70 4.64
CA ILE A 137 -4.13 -24.31 5.74
C ILE A 137 -4.23 -25.27 6.92
N ASP A 138 -5.45 -25.67 7.29
CA ASP A 138 -5.69 -26.45 8.50
C ASP A 138 -5.27 -27.91 8.31
N THR A 139 -5.61 -28.48 7.17
CA THR A 139 -5.36 -29.90 6.87
C THR A 139 -4.06 -30.15 6.13
N GLN A 140 -3.44 -29.11 5.56
CA GLN A 140 -2.24 -29.19 4.69
C GLN A 140 -2.45 -30.03 3.43
N ARG A 141 -3.69 -30.35 3.07
CA ARG A 141 -4.02 -31.15 1.89
C ARG A 141 -4.09 -30.30 0.65
N SER A 142 -3.61 -30.85 -0.47
CA SER A 142 -3.77 -30.24 -1.79
C SER A 142 -5.24 -30.07 -2.14
N VAL A 143 -5.58 -28.90 -2.67
CA VAL A 143 -6.93 -28.55 -3.15
C VAL A 143 -6.97 -28.63 -4.67
N GLU A 144 -6.05 -27.93 -5.37
CA GLU A 144 -6.03 -27.83 -6.82
C GLU A 144 -4.58 -27.78 -7.34
N ASN A 145 -4.33 -28.44 -8.48
CA ASN A 145 -3.04 -28.35 -9.17
C ASN A 145 -3.09 -27.25 -10.24
N LEU A 146 -2.05 -26.45 -10.31
CA LEU A 146 -1.92 -25.30 -11.21
C LEU A 146 -0.75 -25.45 -12.15
N LYS A 147 -0.81 -24.78 -13.31
CA LYS A 147 0.30 -24.70 -14.27
C LYS A 147 1.21 -23.50 -14.03
N PHE A 148 0.67 -22.46 -13.47
CA PHE A 148 1.39 -21.23 -13.11
C PHE A 148 0.63 -20.49 -12.00
N ILE A 149 1.35 -19.62 -11.33
CA ILE A 149 0.79 -18.61 -10.41
C ILE A 149 1.33 -17.24 -10.77
N GLU A 150 0.57 -16.22 -10.47
CA GLU A 150 0.98 -14.83 -10.55
C GLU A 150 0.74 -14.17 -9.19
N VAL A 151 1.81 -13.71 -8.58
CA VAL A 151 1.83 -13.17 -7.23
C VAL A 151 1.93 -11.65 -7.32
N TYR A 152 0.88 -10.96 -6.88
CA TYR A 152 0.80 -9.50 -6.81
C TYR A 152 1.26 -8.99 -5.44
N PRO A 153 1.55 -7.69 -5.29
CA PRO A 153 1.96 -7.12 -4.02
C PRO A 153 0.99 -7.41 -2.87
N ALA A 154 1.53 -7.68 -1.69
CA ALA A 154 0.80 -7.80 -0.44
C ALA A 154 0.66 -6.46 0.32
N GLU A 155 1.29 -5.40 -0.20
CA GLU A 155 1.22 -4.03 0.30
C GLU A 155 1.02 -3.06 -0.87
N GLN A 156 0.44 -1.89 -0.59
CA GLN A 156 0.27 -0.85 -1.62
C GLN A 156 1.60 -0.22 -2.05
N MET A 157 2.54 -0.10 -1.11
CA MET A 157 3.88 0.42 -1.36
C MET A 157 4.87 -0.73 -1.48
N LEU A 158 5.70 -0.69 -2.51
CA LEU A 158 6.79 -1.66 -2.65
C LEU A 158 7.97 -1.31 -1.74
N ALA A 159 8.51 -2.31 -1.06
CA ALA A 159 9.67 -2.14 -0.18
C ALA A 159 10.98 -2.05 -0.99
N ASP A 160 11.17 -0.95 -1.73
CA ASP A 160 12.40 -0.66 -2.47
C ASP A 160 13.29 0.32 -1.72
N LYS A 161 14.44 -0.16 -1.23
CA LYS A 161 15.36 0.65 -0.42
C LYS A 161 15.86 1.92 -1.11
N SER A 162 15.99 1.93 -2.44
CA SER A 162 16.43 3.12 -3.17
C SER A 162 15.37 4.21 -3.11
N ILE A 163 14.11 3.84 -3.37
CA ILE A 163 12.96 4.76 -3.30
C ILE A 163 12.81 5.33 -1.89
N PHE A 164 13.01 4.50 -0.87
CA PHE A 164 12.89 4.92 0.53
C PHE A 164 14.01 5.87 0.95
N ASN A 165 15.25 5.63 0.53
CA ASN A 165 16.34 6.54 0.80
C ASN A 165 16.12 7.90 0.11
N ASP A 166 15.72 7.91 -1.15
CA ASP A 166 15.42 9.14 -1.90
C ASP A 166 14.26 9.92 -1.25
N ALA A 167 13.20 9.21 -0.82
CA ALA A 167 12.07 9.82 -0.11
C ALA A 167 12.50 10.44 1.23
N ALA A 168 13.32 9.73 2.04
CA ALA A 168 13.84 10.24 3.29
C ALA A 168 14.72 11.49 3.07
N ASP A 169 15.56 11.49 2.04
CA ASP A 169 16.42 12.63 1.70
C ASP A 169 15.60 13.83 1.21
N ASN A 170 14.56 13.62 0.42
CA ASN A 170 13.63 14.66 -0.02
C ASN A 170 12.87 15.25 1.18
N LEU A 171 12.31 14.41 2.05
CA LEU A 171 11.66 14.84 3.28
C LEU A 171 12.62 15.67 4.16
N TYR A 172 13.83 15.16 4.37
CA TYR A 172 14.85 15.85 5.18
C TYR A 172 15.14 17.26 4.65
N LYS A 173 15.29 17.42 3.34
CA LYS A 173 15.54 18.73 2.69
C LYS A 173 14.39 19.70 2.92
N GLU A 174 13.14 19.26 2.67
CA GLU A 174 11.96 20.10 2.79
C GLU A 174 11.70 20.53 4.23
N TYR A 175 11.75 19.59 5.18
CA TYR A 175 11.61 19.89 6.62
C TYR A 175 12.72 20.83 7.12
N THR A 176 13.97 20.58 6.73
CA THR A 176 15.10 21.43 7.10
C THR A 176 14.93 22.85 6.55
N ALA A 177 14.43 23.00 5.32
CA ALA A 177 14.14 24.31 4.75
C ALA A 177 13.06 25.06 5.56
N GLN A 178 12.02 24.36 6.00
CA GLN A 178 10.97 24.95 6.82
C GLN A 178 11.46 25.31 8.23
N VAL A 179 12.25 24.45 8.88
CA VAL A 179 12.90 24.78 10.17
C VAL A 179 13.70 26.07 10.06
N LYS A 180 14.54 26.22 9.02
CA LYS A 180 15.30 27.45 8.78
C LYS A 180 14.41 28.68 8.59
N ARG A 181 13.22 28.53 7.96
CA ARG A 181 12.25 29.62 7.82
C ARG A 181 11.65 30.03 9.16
N LEU A 182 11.29 29.05 10.03
CA LEU A 182 10.76 29.32 11.35
C LEU A 182 11.78 30.04 12.23
N VAL A 183 13.00 29.54 12.30
CA VAL A 183 14.09 30.17 13.08
C VAL A 183 14.33 31.62 12.64
N LYS A 184 14.22 31.93 11.33
CA LYS A 184 14.36 33.32 10.84
C LYS A 184 13.20 34.25 11.21
N LYS A 185 12.04 33.69 11.60
CA LYS A 185 10.86 34.48 12.02
C LYS A 185 10.97 35.03 13.44
N GLY A 186 11.85 34.48 14.26
CA GLY A 186 12.13 34.96 15.62
C GLY A 186 11.74 33.96 16.73
N ASP A 187 11.89 34.37 17.97
CA ASP A 187 11.80 33.53 19.17
C ASP A 187 10.43 32.88 19.37
N ASP A 188 9.35 33.52 18.93
CA ASP A 188 7.98 32.98 19.02
C ASP A 188 7.79 31.65 18.25
N PHE A 189 8.71 31.33 17.34
CA PHE A 189 8.65 30.12 16.51
C PHE A 189 9.66 29.03 16.94
N THR A 190 10.40 29.25 18.05
CA THR A 190 11.47 28.33 18.49
C THR A 190 10.92 26.94 18.81
N GLU A 191 9.83 26.85 19.59
CA GLU A 191 9.19 25.58 19.93
C GLU A 191 8.72 24.81 18.69
N ALA A 192 8.07 25.51 17.73
CA ALA A 192 7.63 24.89 16.48
C ALA A 192 8.82 24.39 15.63
N ALA A 193 9.95 25.12 15.63
CA ALA A 193 11.16 24.71 14.91
C ALA A 193 11.81 23.48 15.57
N GLU A 194 11.84 23.39 16.90
CA GLU A 194 12.33 22.23 17.64
C GLU A 194 11.44 20.99 17.37
N ASN A 195 10.12 21.15 17.49
CA ASN A 195 9.16 20.08 17.21
C ASN A 195 9.31 19.55 15.78
N LEU A 196 9.44 20.46 14.80
CA LEU A 196 9.60 20.10 13.41
C LEU A 196 10.94 19.39 13.14
N THR A 197 12.00 19.78 13.84
CA THR A 197 13.31 19.12 13.76
C THR A 197 13.21 17.69 14.28
N LYS A 198 12.62 17.49 15.45
CA LYS A 198 12.38 16.17 16.01
C LYS A 198 11.53 15.30 15.08
N ARG A 199 10.42 15.85 14.57
CA ARG A 199 9.54 15.17 13.64
C ARG A 199 10.25 14.74 12.36
N ARG A 200 11.08 15.61 11.78
CA ARG A 200 11.92 15.29 10.62
C ARG A 200 12.79 14.07 10.86
N ASP A 201 13.51 14.07 11.99
CA ASP A 201 14.49 13.03 12.29
C ASP A 201 13.79 11.69 12.55
N GLU A 202 12.68 11.68 13.29
CA GLU A 202 11.83 10.52 13.51
C GLU A 202 11.27 9.94 12.20
N LEU A 203 10.74 10.79 11.31
CA LEU A 203 10.19 10.35 10.03
C LEU A 203 11.28 9.80 9.10
N CYS A 204 12.44 10.45 9.03
CA CYS A 204 13.56 9.97 8.21
C CYS A 204 14.08 8.61 8.70
N GLU A 205 14.20 8.42 10.01
CA GLU A 205 14.58 7.14 10.59
C GLU A 205 13.54 6.07 10.28
N TYR A 206 12.26 6.42 10.45
CA TYR A 206 11.13 5.53 10.18
C TYR A 206 11.08 5.07 8.71
N ILE A 207 11.22 6.00 7.77
CA ILE A 207 11.26 5.72 6.33
C ILE A 207 12.43 4.79 5.99
N ARG A 208 13.64 5.08 6.48
CA ARG A 208 14.84 4.28 6.18
C ARG A 208 14.79 2.87 6.74
N ASN A 209 14.17 2.68 7.90
CA ASN A 209 14.06 1.37 8.55
C ASN A 209 12.93 0.50 7.99
N VAL A 210 12.04 1.05 7.15
CA VAL A 210 10.95 0.32 6.47
C VAL A 210 10.13 -0.55 7.44
N SER A 211 9.83 -0.03 8.63
CA SER A 211 9.24 -0.83 9.70
C SER A 211 7.72 -1.03 9.57
N ASN A 212 7.02 -0.16 8.84
CA ASN A 212 5.59 -0.26 8.58
C ASN A 212 5.18 0.57 7.36
N LEU A 213 4.91 -0.09 6.24
CA LEU A 213 4.56 0.57 4.97
C LEU A 213 3.23 1.33 5.03
N GLN A 214 2.28 0.86 5.82
CA GLN A 214 0.95 1.46 5.93
C GLN A 214 0.99 2.88 6.52
N LEU A 215 1.92 3.15 7.44
CA LEU A 215 2.09 4.49 8.01
C LEU A 215 2.67 5.48 6.99
N LEU A 216 3.39 5.00 5.99
CA LEU A 216 4.01 5.81 4.95
C LEU A 216 3.03 6.26 3.87
N GLU A 217 1.82 5.68 3.80
CA GLU A 217 0.79 6.11 2.85
C GLU A 217 0.40 7.59 3.02
N ASN A 218 0.57 8.16 4.21
CA ASN A 218 0.36 9.59 4.45
C ASN A 218 1.51 10.48 3.92
N TYR A 219 2.52 9.90 3.30
CA TYR A 219 3.72 10.58 2.81
C TYR A 219 4.04 10.22 1.36
N LEU A 220 3.07 9.69 0.60
CA LEU A 220 3.25 9.22 -0.79
C LEU A 220 3.91 10.25 -1.71
N HIS A 221 3.67 11.55 -1.50
CA HIS A 221 4.25 12.65 -2.27
C HIS A 221 5.77 12.82 -2.11
N TYR A 222 6.38 12.13 -1.12
CA TYR A 222 7.85 12.04 -1.03
C TYR A 222 8.41 10.87 -1.81
N PHE A 223 7.59 9.85 -2.07
CA PHE A 223 7.98 8.61 -2.75
C PHE A 223 7.70 8.65 -4.25
N TYR A 224 6.64 9.34 -4.66
CA TYR A 224 6.15 9.35 -6.04
C TYR A 224 5.91 10.77 -6.53
N GLU A 225 6.32 11.06 -7.77
CA GLU A 225 6.07 12.38 -8.40
C GLU A 225 4.57 12.65 -8.60
N LYS A 226 3.80 11.57 -8.81
CA LYS A 226 2.33 11.62 -8.94
C LYS A 226 1.72 10.48 -8.14
N THR A 227 0.67 10.78 -7.42
CA THR A 227 -0.23 9.81 -6.80
C THR A 227 -1.46 9.63 -7.66
N GLU A 228 -2.17 8.54 -7.48
CA GLU A 228 -3.36 8.18 -8.26
C GLU A 228 -4.56 7.99 -7.33
N TYR A 229 -5.73 7.84 -7.94
CA TYR A 229 -6.98 7.49 -7.27
C TYR A 229 -7.44 6.11 -7.70
N LEU A 230 -8.43 5.56 -7.01
CA LEU A 230 -8.97 4.24 -7.31
C LEU A 230 -9.33 4.05 -8.80
N TRP A 231 -9.94 5.04 -9.43
CA TRP A 231 -10.36 4.99 -10.84
C TRP A 231 -9.22 5.06 -11.84
N ASP A 232 -8.04 5.52 -11.46
CA ASP A 232 -6.86 5.54 -12.33
C ASP A 232 -6.30 4.12 -12.56
N TYR A 233 -6.70 3.16 -11.71
CA TYR A 233 -6.36 1.74 -11.89
C TYR A 233 -7.21 1.04 -12.97
N MET A 234 -8.29 1.65 -13.44
CA MET A 234 -9.12 1.08 -14.51
C MET A 234 -8.56 1.45 -15.87
N GLU A 235 -8.31 0.43 -16.72
CA GLU A 235 -8.07 0.70 -18.14
C GLU A 235 -9.38 0.98 -18.89
N LYS A 236 -10.44 0.24 -18.54
CA LYS A 236 -11.77 0.34 -19.10
C LYS A 236 -12.81 0.18 -18.02
N GLY A 237 -13.77 1.07 -17.98
CA GLY A 237 -14.83 1.00 -16.98
C GLY A 237 -15.76 2.19 -17.04
N ILE A 238 -16.79 2.15 -16.22
CA ILE A 238 -17.75 3.24 -16.03
C ILE A 238 -17.76 3.59 -14.55
N VAL A 239 -17.54 4.86 -14.25
CA VAL A 239 -17.71 5.40 -12.91
C VAL A 239 -19.12 5.97 -12.80
N ILE A 240 -19.90 5.45 -11.86
CA ILE A 240 -21.23 5.95 -11.55
C ILE A 240 -21.15 6.67 -10.20
N VAL A 241 -21.58 7.92 -10.20
CA VAL A 241 -21.63 8.74 -8.98
C VAL A 241 -23.07 8.81 -8.52
N ASP A 242 -23.34 8.26 -7.33
CA ASP A 242 -24.67 8.30 -6.72
C ASP A 242 -24.75 9.53 -5.78
N ASP A 243 -25.79 10.35 -5.99
CA ASP A 243 -26.04 11.60 -5.26
C ASP A 243 -24.83 12.58 -5.28
N PRO A 244 -24.50 13.15 -6.49
CA PRO A 244 -23.34 14.01 -6.66
C PRO A 244 -23.34 15.25 -5.74
N ASP A 245 -24.52 15.84 -5.49
CA ASP A 245 -24.62 17.05 -4.68
C ASP A 245 -24.23 16.77 -3.21
N ARG A 246 -24.67 15.65 -2.67
CA ARG A 246 -24.30 15.20 -1.33
C ARG A 246 -22.82 14.85 -1.22
N ILE A 247 -22.26 14.28 -2.28
CA ILE A 247 -20.80 13.99 -2.34
C ILE A 247 -20.01 15.30 -2.34
N CYS A 248 -20.40 16.29 -3.13
CA CYS A 248 -19.74 17.59 -3.13
C CYS A 248 -19.81 18.27 -1.75
N GLU A 249 -20.99 18.30 -1.12
CA GLU A 249 -21.16 18.85 0.23
C GLU A 249 -20.27 18.16 1.27
N TYR A 250 -20.17 16.83 1.21
CA TYR A 250 -19.28 16.04 2.06
C TYR A 250 -17.81 16.42 1.84
N LEU A 251 -17.37 16.50 0.58
CA LEU A 251 -15.98 16.82 0.26
C LEU A 251 -15.61 18.25 0.65
N ASP A 252 -16.49 19.22 0.44
CA ASP A 252 -16.30 20.61 0.85
C ASP A 252 -16.15 20.72 2.37
N THR A 253 -17.03 20.05 3.11
CA THR A 253 -17.00 20.02 4.59
C THR A 253 -15.68 19.39 5.07
N ARG A 254 -15.31 18.25 4.54
CA ARG A 254 -14.05 17.55 4.91
C ARG A 254 -12.82 18.39 4.55
N SER A 255 -12.83 19.03 3.38
CA SER A 255 -11.72 19.91 2.97
C SER A 255 -11.56 21.10 3.93
N ALA A 256 -12.66 21.70 4.39
CA ALA A 256 -12.63 22.80 5.36
C ALA A 256 -12.07 22.32 6.73
N GLU A 257 -12.62 21.23 7.28
CA GLU A 257 -12.14 20.63 8.54
C GLU A 257 -10.65 20.29 8.47
N THR A 258 -10.22 19.62 7.39
CA THR A 258 -8.83 19.24 7.20
C THR A 258 -7.90 20.46 7.13
N LYS A 259 -8.30 21.53 6.44
CA LYS A 259 -7.52 22.78 6.38
C LYS A 259 -7.39 23.45 7.75
N ASP A 260 -8.42 23.39 8.57
CA ASP A 260 -8.37 23.97 9.92
C ASP A 260 -7.48 23.15 10.85
N ASP A 261 -7.60 21.84 10.83
CA ASP A 261 -6.69 20.94 11.57
C ASP A 261 -5.24 21.13 11.13
N PHE A 262 -5.02 21.23 9.82
CA PHE A 262 -3.69 21.40 9.25
C PHE A 262 -3.00 22.71 9.70
N LYS A 263 -3.75 23.81 9.84
CA LYS A 263 -3.23 25.07 10.40
C LYS A 263 -2.70 24.86 11.82
N VAL A 264 -3.45 24.15 12.68
CA VAL A 264 -3.03 23.84 14.04
C VAL A 264 -1.75 23.01 14.04
N PHE A 265 -1.63 22.02 13.17
CA PHE A 265 -0.43 21.20 13.04
C PHE A 265 0.78 21.99 12.52
N LEU A 266 0.57 22.93 11.58
CA LEU A 266 1.61 23.85 11.11
C LEU A 266 2.13 24.75 12.23
N GLU A 267 1.24 25.35 13.01
CA GLU A 267 1.59 26.22 14.13
C GLU A 267 2.39 25.49 15.21
N ARG A 268 2.07 24.21 15.45
CA ARG A 268 2.77 23.35 16.40
C ARG A 268 4.08 22.75 15.86
N GLY A 269 4.43 22.99 14.62
CA GLY A 269 5.62 22.39 14.00
C GLY A 269 5.53 20.87 13.84
N GLN A 270 4.37 20.34 13.55
CA GLN A 270 4.15 18.90 13.34
C GLN A 270 4.14 18.51 11.86
N VAL A 271 3.88 19.46 10.96
CA VAL A 271 3.84 19.29 9.52
C VAL A 271 4.48 20.50 8.82
N ILE A 272 4.75 20.36 7.54
CA ILE A 272 5.17 21.45 6.65
C ILE A 272 4.08 21.74 5.61
N PRO A 273 4.09 22.94 4.97
CA PRO A 273 3.06 23.29 3.96
C PRO A 273 2.92 22.25 2.83
N LYS A 274 4.00 21.57 2.45
CA LYS A 274 4.01 20.55 1.41
C LYS A 274 3.16 19.31 1.78
N ASP A 275 3.06 18.98 3.05
CA ASP A 275 2.28 17.83 3.53
C ASP A 275 0.77 18.01 3.27
N MET A 276 0.32 19.23 2.91
CA MET A 276 -1.06 19.49 2.48
C MET A 276 -1.41 18.81 1.15
N GLU A 277 -0.43 18.46 0.32
CA GLU A 277 -0.65 17.81 -0.97
C GLU A 277 -1.38 16.46 -0.88
N LEU A 278 -1.35 15.81 0.31
CA LEU A 278 -2.05 14.53 0.54
C LEU A 278 -3.50 14.68 0.99
N VAL A 279 -3.87 15.85 1.46
CA VAL A 279 -5.19 16.11 2.02
C VAL A 279 -6.04 17.05 1.16
N SER A 280 -5.49 17.48 0.03
CA SER A 280 -6.15 18.38 -0.95
C SER A 280 -6.74 17.61 -2.12
#